data_93903a1d72985e786b616a970b747ecd
#
_entry.id   93903a1d72985e786b616a970b747ecd
#
_cell.length_a   1.000
_cell.length_b   1.000
_cell.length_c   1.000
_cell.angle_alpha   90.00
_cell.angle_beta   90.00
_cell.angle_gamma   90.00
#
_symmetry.space_group_name_H-M   'P 1'
#
loop_
_entity.id
_entity.type
_entity.pdbx_description
1 polymer ?
#
loop_
_entity_poly.entity_id
_entity_poly.type
_entity_poly.pdbx_seq_one_letter_code
_entity_poly.pdbx_strand_id
1 'polypeptide(L)'
;ILSVLSLAFVFGTPLYALIYYMPGLSQLHSPFRWVWPLSICLATLAAYGTNELIRPNHSDNKVTYLLLARISMWIGSIVTLSVFLVYMFFNSFEPMLEQALWSLAQANKSFTNARMFFSYQSRWILQFGIILSLSGIVLWKTITSKRRMWKYSLWSIIVIDLFLAGQGFNPSSNPKILDYKPPIIEFLHEDESHWRFTTYDPSGSKTLNAN
;
A
#
# COMPACT_ATOMS: atom_id res chain seq x y z
N ILE A 1 -16.91 -2.08 13.18
CA ILE A 1 -17.40 -3.34 12.61
C ILE A 1 -17.03 -3.40 11.12
N LEU A 2 -17.43 -2.43 10.29
CA LEU A 2 -17.18 -2.45 8.84
C LEU A 2 -15.67 -2.53 8.50
N SER A 3 -14.79 -1.83 9.23
CA SER A 3 -13.33 -1.91 9.05
C SER A 3 -12.79 -3.32 9.28
N VAL A 4 -13.29 -4.01 10.31
CA VAL A 4 -12.86 -5.38 10.63
C VAL A 4 -13.33 -6.36 9.57
N LEU A 5 -14.57 -6.22 9.11
CA LEU A 5 -15.10 -7.04 8.02
C LEU A 5 -14.34 -6.81 6.71
N SER A 6 -14.11 -5.55 6.35
CA SER A 6 -13.34 -5.21 5.15
C SER A 6 -11.91 -5.76 5.22
N LEU A 7 -11.27 -5.67 6.39
CA LEU A 7 -9.93 -6.23 6.61
C LEU A 7 -9.93 -7.75 6.46
N ALA A 8 -10.90 -8.45 7.06
CA ALA A 8 -11.06 -9.89 6.93
C ALA A 8 -11.25 -10.32 5.47
N PHE A 9 -11.99 -9.53 4.69
CA PHE A 9 -12.21 -9.81 3.26
C PHE A 9 -10.98 -9.51 2.40
N VAL A 10 -10.26 -8.43 2.66
CA VAL A 10 -9.00 -8.10 1.97
C VAL A 10 -7.99 -9.23 2.12
N PHE A 11 -7.90 -9.85 3.31
CA PHE A 11 -7.01 -10.98 3.55
C PHE A 11 -7.55 -12.33 3.03
N GLY A 12 -8.72 -12.36 2.40
CA GLY A 12 -9.29 -13.58 1.85
C GLY A 12 -9.56 -14.64 2.92
N THR A 13 -9.97 -14.23 4.12
CA THR A 13 -10.31 -15.17 5.19
C THR A 13 -11.51 -16.04 4.80
N PRO A 14 -11.76 -17.18 5.47
CA PRO A 14 -12.92 -18.05 5.18
C PRO A 14 -14.27 -17.31 5.18
N LEU A 15 -14.39 -16.18 5.89
CA LEU A 15 -15.57 -15.31 5.85
C LEU A 15 -15.84 -14.76 4.44
N TYR A 16 -14.82 -14.59 3.61
CA TYR A 16 -14.97 -14.13 2.23
C TYR A 16 -15.71 -15.16 1.37
N ALA A 17 -15.57 -16.45 1.67
CA ALA A 17 -16.28 -17.51 0.96
C ALA A 17 -17.80 -17.36 1.04
N LEU A 18 -18.32 -16.84 2.14
CA LEU A 18 -19.78 -16.59 2.31
C LEU A 18 -20.29 -15.60 1.26
N ILE A 19 -19.51 -14.54 0.95
CA ILE A 19 -19.89 -13.54 -0.06
C ILE A 19 -19.70 -14.10 -1.46
N TYR A 20 -18.62 -14.87 -1.67
CA TYR A 20 -18.30 -15.44 -2.97
C TYR A 20 -19.40 -16.37 -3.50
N TYR A 21 -20.03 -17.13 -2.63
CA TYR A 21 -21.12 -18.05 -3.00
C TYR A 21 -22.51 -17.41 -3.02
N MET A 22 -22.64 -16.13 -2.63
CA MET A 22 -23.94 -15.43 -2.71
C MET A 22 -24.31 -15.12 -4.16
N PRO A 23 -25.52 -15.44 -4.60
CA PRO A 23 -26.01 -15.09 -5.93
C PRO A 23 -25.97 -13.57 -6.15
N GLY A 24 -25.42 -13.13 -7.29
CA GLY A 24 -25.29 -11.71 -7.64
C GLY A 24 -24.06 -11.01 -7.06
N LEU A 25 -23.41 -11.53 -6.01
CA LEU A 25 -22.18 -11.00 -5.46
C LEU A 25 -20.93 -11.72 -5.98
N SER A 26 -21.11 -12.77 -6.74
CA SER A 26 -20.04 -13.55 -7.38
C SER A 26 -19.15 -12.72 -8.32
N GLN A 27 -19.63 -11.56 -8.80
CA GLN A 27 -18.81 -10.63 -9.59
C GLN A 27 -17.74 -9.89 -8.76
N LEU A 28 -17.84 -9.91 -7.44
CA LEU A 28 -16.84 -9.37 -6.52
C LEU A 28 -15.73 -10.40 -6.26
N HIS A 29 -15.21 -11.05 -7.28
CA HIS A 29 -14.24 -12.14 -7.16
C HIS A 29 -12.92 -11.76 -6.52
N SER A 30 -12.58 -10.48 -6.48
CA SER A 30 -11.30 -10.04 -5.96
C SER A 30 -11.42 -9.53 -4.53
N PRO A 31 -10.80 -10.20 -3.55
CA PRO A 31 -10.71 -9.70 -2.17
C PRO A 31 -10.14 -8.29 -2.11
N PHE A 32 -9.25 -7.94 -3.03
CA PHE A 32 -8.63 -6.61 -3.12
C PHE A 32 -9.64 -5.46 -3.28
N ARG A 33 -10.81 -5.70 -3.85
CA ARG A 33 -11.85 -4.66 -3.97
C ARG A 33 -12.34 -4.14 -2.62
N TRP A 34 -12.20 -4.92 -1.56
CA TRP A 34 -12.56 -4.53 -0.20
C TRP A 34 -11.57 -3.54 0.45
N VAL A 35 -10.47 -3.24 -0.23
CA VAL A 35 -9.57 -2.13 0.15
C VAL A 35 -10.30 -0.79 0.11
N TRP A 36 -11.25 -0.58 -0.80
CA TRP A 36 -12.02 0.66 -0.88
C TRP A 36 -12.85 0.94 0.38
N PRO A 37 -13.77 0.06 0.82
CA PRO A 37 -14.48 0.25 2.08
C PRO A 37 -13.53 0.37 3.27
N LEU A 38 -12.46 -0.41 3.30
CA LEU A 38 -11.44 -0.31 4.34
C LEU A 38 -10.80 1.08 4.40
N SER A 39 -10.40 1.62 3.25
CA SER A 39 -9.79 2.95 3.17
C SER A 39 -10.72 4.06 3.67
N ILE A 40 -12.01 4.01 3.31
CA ILE A 40 -13.01 4.96 3.80
C ILE A 40 -13.16 4.85 5.31
N CYS A 41 -13.24 3.63 5.84
CA CYS A 41 -13.33 3.41 7.27
C CYS A 41 -12.11 3.92 8.03
N LEU A 42 -10.90 3.64 7.51
CA LEU A 42 -9.65 4.10 8.13
C LEU A 42 -9.55 5.63 8.08
N ALA A 43 -9.91 6.26 6.97
CA ALA A 43 -9.94 7.72 6.85
C ALA A 43 -10.92 8.35 7.87
N THR A 44 -12.09 7.75 8.03
CA THR A 44 -13.10 8.20 9.01
C THR A 44 -12.57 8.06 10.44
N LEU A 45 -11.98 6.91 10.78
CA LEU A 45 -11.39 6.67 12.10
C LEU A 45 -10.22 7.64 12.37
N ALA A 46 -9.38 7.91 11.37
CA ALA A 46 -8.30 8.88 11.48
C ALA A 46 -8.84 10.30 11.73
N ALA A 47 -9.92 10.69 11.05
CA ALA A 47 -10.57 11.99 11.26
C ALA A 47 -11.11 12.11 12.69
N TYR A 48 -11.79 11.08 13.20
CA TYR A 48 -12.26 11.07 14.59
C TYR A 48 -11.10 11.11 15.59
N GLY A 49 -10.05 10.31 15.38
CA GLY A 49 -8.87 10.32 16.23
C GLY A 49 -8.19 11.68 16.26
N THR A 50 -8.05 12.32 15.11
CA THR A 50 -7.46 13.67 15.00
C THR A 50 -8.33 14.72 15.70
N ASN A 51 -9.66 14.68 15.53
CA ASN A 51 -10.58 15.58 16.20
C ASN A 51 -10.48 15.44 17.72
N GLU A 52 -10.39 14.21 18.23
CA GLU A 52 -10.21 13.95 19.64
C GLU A 52 -8.89 14.52 20.18
N LEU A 53 -7.79 14.38 19.45
CA LEU A 53 -6.49 14.93 19.81
C LEU A 53 -6.44 16.47 19.81
N ILE A 54 -7.31 17.14 19.05
CA ILE A 54 -7.36 18.59 18.94
C ILE A 54 -8.21 19.23 20.05
N ARG A 55 -9.15 18.49 20.63
CA ARG A 55 -10.03 19.00 21.71
C ARG A 55 -9.21 19.38 22.95
N PRO A 56 -9.58 20.47 23.63
CA PRO A 56 -8.81 20.97 24.79
C PRO A 56 -8.90 20.10 26.04
N ASN A 57 -9.85 19.18 26.15
CA ASN A 57 -10.16 18.45 27.37
C ASN A 57 -9.69 16.98 27.34
N HIS A 58 -8.40 16.79 27.19
CA HIS A 58 -7.73 15.47 27.03
C HIS A 58 -7.39 14.76 28.34
N SER A 59 -7.90 15.20 29.51
CA SER A 59 -7.38 14.72 30.80
C SER A 59 -7.53 13.20 30.97
N ASP A 60 -8.64 12.62 30.53
CA ASP A 60 -9.00 11.25 30.88
C ASP A 60 -8.22 10.18 30.13
N ASN A 61 -7.79 10.46 28.90
CA ASN A 61 -7.11 9.48 28.04
C ASN A 61 -5.62 9.79 27.77
N LYS A 62 -5.05 10.79 28.45
CA LYS A 62 -3.68 11.24 28.20
C LYS A 62 -2.63 10.13 28.32
N VAL A 63 -2.78 9.26 29.30
CA VAL A 63 -1.86 8.12 29.53
C VAL A 63 -1.90 7.16 28.36
N THR A 64 -3.08 6.83 27.87
CA THR A 64 -3.27 5.93 26.72
C THR A 64 -2.63 6.50 25.45
N TYR A 65 -2.85 7.77 25.17
CA TYR A 65 -2.25 8.41 23.99
C TYR A 65 -0.73 8.51 24.08
N LEU A 66 -0.17 8.76 25.28
CA LEU A 66 1.28 8.74 25.47
C LEU A 66 1.86 7.34 25.32
N LEU A 67 1.15 6.32 25.77
CA LEU A 67 1.54 4.92 25.57
C LEU A 67 1.55 4.57 24.07
N LEU A 68 0.48 4.90 23.36
CA LEU A 68 0.40 4.69 21.90
C LEU A 68 1.52 5.42 21.16
N ALA A 69 1.80 6.67 21.52
CA ALA A 69 2.90 7.44 20.95
C ALA A 69 4.26 6.75 21.14
N ARG A 70 4.54 6.25 22.36
CA ARG A 70 5.78 5.52 22.66
C ARG A 70 5.86 4.20 21.91
N ILE A 71 4.77 3.43 21.88
CA ILE A 71 4.71 2.16 21.13
C ILE A 71 4.99 2.41 19.65
N SER A 72 4.33 3.39 19.05
CA SER A 72 4.56 3.75 17.63
C SER A 72 6.00 4.16 17.37
N MET A 73 6.61 4.99 18.24
CA MET A 73 8.02 5.35 18.14
C MET A 73 8.93 4.13 18.17
N TRP A 74 8.75 3.26 19.16
CA TRP A 74 9.62 2.10 19.31
C TRP A 74 9.47 1.10 18.17
N ILE A 75 8.24 0.75 17.81
CA ILE A 75 7.98 -0.17 16.70
C ILE A 75 8.56 0.40 15.40
N GLY A 76 8.26 1.66 15.07
CA GLY A 76 8.77 2.29 13.87
C GLY A 76 10.31 2.37 13.83
N SER A 77 10.95 2.68 14.96
CA SER A 77 12.40 2.71 15.07
C SER A 77 13.04 1.33 14.93
N ILE A 78 12.43 0.29 15.53
CA ILE A 78 12.89 -1.10 15.39
C ILE A 78 12.77 -1.55 13.95
N VAL A 79 11.63 -1.28 13.28
CA VAL A 79 11.43 -1.63 11.87
C VAL A 79 12.47 -0.94 10.98
N THR A 80 12.68 0.37 11.19
CA THR A 80 13.67 1.14 10.43
C THR A 80 15.08 0.59 10.62
N LEU A 81 15.46 0.32 11.88
CA LEU A 81 16.76 -0.24 12.22
C LEU A 81 16.94 -1.64 11.63
N SER A 82 15.90 -2.48 11.69
CA SER A 82 15.94 -3.84 11.12
C SER A 82 16.21 -3.82 9.61
N VAL A 83 15.54 -2.94 8.86
CA VAL A 83 15.82 -2.78 7.41
C VAL A 83 17.26 -2.34 7.18
N PHE A 84 17.75 -1.39 7.98
CA PHE A 84 19.12 -0.91 7.87
C PHE A 84 20.15 -2.02 8.20
N LEU A 85 19.90 -2.83 9.23
CA LEU A 85 20.75 -3.96 9.59
C LEU A 85 20.78 -5.03 8.48
N VAL A 86 19.62 -5.35 7.91
CA VAL A 86 19.57 -6.29 6.78
C VAL A 86 20.31 -5.72 5.57
N TYR A 87 20.22 -4.42 5.33
CA TYR A 87 20.99 -3.78 4.24
C TYR A 87 22.48 -3.85 4.47
N MET A 88 22.97 -3.57 5.69
CA MET A 88 24.39 -3.61 6.06
C MET A 88 24.96 -5.02 6.03
N PHE A 89 24.21 -6.00 6.47
CA PHE A 89 24.64 -7.40 6.62
C PHE A 89 23.88 -8.34 5.68
N PHE A 90 23.61 -7.88 4.44
CA PHE A 90 22.77 -8.59 3.49
C PHE A 90 23.15 -10.07 3.32
N ASN A 91 24.42 -10.38 3.16
CA ASN A 91 24.89 -11.76 2.94
C ASN A 91 24.53 -12.72 4.10
N SER A 92 24.47 -12.19 5.33
CA SER A 92 24.08 -12.99 6.50
C SER A 92 22.58 -13.26 6.54
N PHE A 93 21.76 -12.36 6.00
CA PHE A 93 20.30 -12.49 5.96
C PHE A 93 19.77 -13.10 4.66
N GLU A 94 20.62 -13.24 3.63
CA GLU A 94 20.21 -13.76 2.31
C GLU A 94 19.50 -15.11 2.38
N PRO A 95 19.97 -16.13 3.14
CA PRO A 95 19.29 -17.41 3.22
C PRO A 95 17.87 -17.29 3.82
N MET A 96 17.71 -16.43 4.83
CA MET A 96 16.41 -16.16 5.44
C MET A 96 15.46 -15.46 4.45
N LEU A 97 15.97 -14.51 3.66
CA LEU A 97 15.21 -13.80 2.63
C LEU A 97 14.80 -14.73 1.49
N GLU A 98 15.67 -15.64 1.10
CA GLU A 98 15.33 -16.69 0.11
C GLU A 98 14.24 -17.62 0.64
N GLN A 99 14.36 -18.07 1.88
CA GLN A 99 13.31 -18.87 2.49
C GLN A 99 11.99 -18.12 2.54
N ALA A 100 11.99 -16.81 2.87
CA ALA A 100 10.81 -15.97 2.84
C ALA A 100 10.24 -15.85 1.41
N LEU A 101 11.10 -15.64 0.41
CA LEU A 101 10.72 -15.57 -1.00
C LEU A 101 9.98 -16.83 -1.46
N TRP A 102 10.50 -18.00 -1.09
CA TRP A 102 9.90 -19.29 -1.47
C TRP A 102 8.64 -19.64 -0.67
N SER A 103 8.50 -19.14 0.55
CA SER A 103 7.33 -19.38 1.41
C SER A 103 6.13 -18.50 1.04
N LEU A 104 6.36 -17.34 0.46
CA LEU A 104 5.30 -16.41 0.07
C LEU A 104 4.64 -16.84 -1.25
N ALA A 105 3.31 -16.91 -1.25
CA ALA A 105 2.53 -17.32 -2.41
C ALA A 105 2.89 -16.50 -3.65
N GLN A 106 3.40 -17.17 -4.68
CA GLN A 106 3.76 -16.64 -5.99
C GLN A 106 4.88 -15.57 -6.01
N ALA A 107 5.53 -15.25 -4.88
CA ALA A 107 6.62 -14.28 -4.87
C ALA A 107 7.80 -14.73 -5.73
N ASN A 108 8.09 -16.03 -5.75
CA ASN A 108 9.11 -16.65 -6.59
C ASN A 108 8.85 -16.53 -8.11
N LYS A 109 7.62 -16.24 -8.52
CA LYS A 109 7.28 -15.96 -9.91
C LYS A 109 7.60 -14.51 -10.31
N SER A 110 7.60 -13.60 -9.34
CA SER A 110 7.79 -12.16 -9.56
C SER A 110 9.23 -11.71 -9.31
N PHE A 111 9.94 -12.40 -8.42
CA PHE A 111 11.30 -12.07 -8.02
C PHE A 111 12.25 -13.24 -8.31
N THR A 112 13.35 -12.95 -8.97
CA THR A 112 14.33 -13.99 -9.38
C THR A 112 15.29 -14.40 -8.26
N ASN A 113 15.52 -13.51 -7.29
CA ASN A 113 16.42 -13.75 -6.16
C ASN A 113 16.06 -12.90 -4.93
N ALA A 114 16.65 -13.25 -3.79
CA ALA A 114 16.44 -12.56 -2.52
C ALA A 114 16.81 -11.07 -2.58
N ARG A 115 17.85 -10.71 -3.35
CA ARG A 115 18.29 -9.31 -3.48
C ARG A 115 17.25 -8.45 -4.18
N MET A 116 16.66 -8.94 -5.27
CA MET A 116 15.59 -8.25 -5.98
C MET A 116 14.34 -8.13 -5.09
N PHE A 117 13.98 -9.20 -4.41
CA PHE A 117 12.87 -9.21 -3.45
C PHE A 117 13.08 -8.16 -2.34
N PHE A 118 14.25 -8.17 -1.70
CA PHE A 118 14.56 -7.22 -0.63
C PHE A 118 14.61 -5.78 -1.13
N SER A 119 15.23 -5.49 -2.27
CA SER A 119 15.32 -4.13 -2.81
C SER A 119 13.95 -3.52 -3.09
N TYR A 120 13.00 -4.34 -3.51
CA TYR A 120 11.63 -3.89 -3.76
C TYR A 120 10.83 -3.69 -2.46
N GLN A 121 10.92 -4.63 -1.52
CA GLN A 121 10.16 -4.60 -0.29
C GLN A 121 10.72 -3.62 0.75
N SER A 122 12.04 -3.48 0.82
CA SER A 122 12.71 -2.64 1.81
C SER A 122 12.28 -1.18 1.75
N ARG A 123 11.99 -0.65 0.56
CA ARG A 123 11.50 0.71 0.38
C ARG A 123 10.20 0.95 1.16
N TRP A 124 9.23 0.06 1.02
CA TRP A 124 7.92 0.19 1.66
C TRP A 124 7.99 -0.04 3.16
N ILE A 125 8.79 -1.02 3.58
CA ILE A 125 8.99 -1.32 5.01
C ILE A 125 9.72 -0.14 5.69
N LEU A 126 10.72 0.44 5.03
CA LEU A 126 11.47 1.60 5.52
C LEU A 126 10.55 2.83 5.63
N GLN A 127 9.76 3.11 4.59
CA GLN A 127 8.78 4.19 4.62
C GLN A 127 7.80 4.01 5.78
N PHE A 128 7.24 2.83 5.95
CA PHE A 128 6.34 2.51 7.06
C PHE A 128 7.03 2.74 8.42
N GLY A 129 8.25 2.25 8.62
CA GLY A 129 9.00 2.42 9.86
C GLY A 129 9.28 3.89 10.19
N ILE A 130 9.72 4.67 9.21
CA ILE A 130 10.00 6.10 9.37
C ILE A 130 8.71 6.88 9.70
N ILE A 131 7.66 6.68 8.91
CA ILE A 131 6.38 7.38 9.12
C ILE A 131 5.77 7.03 10.47
N LEU A 132 5.82 5.76 10.87
CA LEU A 132 5.33 5.31 12.18
C LEU A 132 6.11 5.94 13.33
N SER A 133 7.44 6.02 13.23
CA SER A 133 8.29 6.68 14.22
C SER A 133 7.98 8.17 14.33
N LEU A 134 7.92 8.86 13.19
CA LEU A 134 7.61 10.29 13.14
C LEU A 134 6.22 10.58 13.69
N SER A 135 5.23 9.76 13.35
CA SER A 135 3.86 9.86 13.87
C SER A 135 3.84 9.74 15.40
N GLY A 136 4.60 8.79 15.96
CA GLY A 136 4.76 8.63 17.40
C GLY A 136 5.37 9.87 18.06
N ILE A 137 6.45 10.43 17.48
CA ILE A 137 7.10 11.64 17.99
C ILE A 137 6.15 12.83 17.96
N VAL A 138 5.46 13.04 16.83
CA VAL A 138 4.54 14.17 16.67
C VAL A 138 3.33 14.01 17.59
N LEU A 139 2.78 12.80 17.74
CA LEU A 139 1.71 12.52 18.69
C LEU A 139 2.15 12.84 20.13
N TRP A 140 3.33 12.37 20.55
CA TRP A 140 3.89 12.67 21.85
C TRP A 140 4.03 14.18 22.08
N LYS A 141 4.60 14.90 21.11
CA LYS A 141 4.76 16.37 21.20
C LYS A 141 3.43 17.11 21.18
N THR A 142 2.43 16.64 20.44
CA THR A 142 1.09 17.22 20.42
C THR A 142 0.42 17.16 21.81
N ILE A 143 0.65 16.07 22.54
CA ILE A 143 0.07 15.85 23.86
C ILE A 143 0.84 16.61 24.96
N THR A 144 2.17 16.71 24.83
CA THR A 144 3.03 17.27 25.88
C THR A 144 3.32 18.75 25.69
N SER A 145 3.25 19.27 24.48
CA SER A 145 3.59 20.64 24.14
C SER A 145 2.34 21.46 23.80
N LYS A 146 2.25 22.69 24.33
CA LYS A 146 1.17 23.62 23.99
C LYS A 146 1.34 24.30 22.62
N ARG A 147 2.42 24.01 21.87
CA ARG A 147 2.70 24.65 20.59
C ARG A 147 1.79 24.14 19.49
N ARG A 148 1.07 25.04 18.81
CA ARG A 148 0.17 24.72 17.70
C ARG A 148 0.84 24.02 16.53
N MET A 149 2.15 24.26 16.32
CA MET A 149 2.91 23.64 15.22
C MET A 149 2.81 22.11 15.19
N TRP A 150 2.76 21.45 16.35
CA TRP A 150 2.67 19.98 16.40
C TRP A 150 1.34 19.44 15.85
N LYS A 151 0.27 20.22 15.96
CA LYS A 151 -1.02 19.87 15.35
C LYS A 151 -0.95 19.92 13.82
N TYR A 152 -0.26 20.92 13.27
CA TYR A 152 -0.03 21.00 11.82
C TYR A 152 0.92 19.91 11.34
N SER A 153 1.91 19.52 12.14
CA SER A 153 2.80 18.40 11.81
C SER A 153 2.07 17.06 11.66
N LEU A 154 0.99 16.80 12.43
CA LEU A 154 0.13 15.63 12.22
C LEU A 154 -0.45 15.59 10.81
N TRP A 155 -1.01 16.71 10.35
CA TRP A 155 -1.55 16.83 8.99
C TRP A 155 -0.46 16.66 7.94
N SER A 156 0.70 17.28 8.16
CA SER A 156 1.83 17.19 7.22
C SER A 156 2.31 15.75 7.05
N ILE A 157 2.39 14.95 8.10
CA ILE A 157 2.79 13.55 8.01
C ILE A 157 1.79 12.76 7.18
N ILE A 158 0.48 12.94 7.41
CA ILE A 158 -0.56 12.24 6.64
C ILE A 158 -0.46 12.60 5.15
N VAL A 159 -0.31 13.90 4.83
CA VAL A 159 -0.19 14.35 3.44
C VAL A 159 1.06 13.80 2.78
N ILE A 160 2.20 13.84 3.48
CA ILE A 160 3.47 13.31 2.96
C ILE A 160 3.37 11.80 2.73
N ASP A 161 2.81 11.05 3.66
CA ASP A 161 2.64 9.60 3.54
C ASP A 161 1.77 9.23 2.34
N LEU A 162 0.61 9.86 2.20
CA LEU A 162 -0.29 9.66 1.06
C LEU A 162 0.36 10.03 -0.27
N PHE A 163 1.12 11.14 -0.30
CA PHE A 163 1.84 11.56 -1.49
C PHE A 163 2.94 10.56 -1.88
N LEU A 164 3.74 10.10 -0.91
CA LEU A 164 4.78 9.11 -1.15
C LEU A 164 4.20 7.77 -1.58
N ALA A 165 3.09 7.34 -0.98
CA ALA A 165 2.41 6.11 -1.36
C ALA A 165 1.80 6.20 -2.77
N GLY A 166 1.28 7.37 -3.15
CA GLY A 166 0.66 7.61 -4.45
C GLY A 166 1.64 7.87 -5.60
N GLN A 167 2.88 8.24 -5.31
CA GLN A 167 3.89 8.69 -6.29
C GLN A 167 4.25 7.61 -7.30
N GLY A 168 3.94 6.52 -7.39
CA GLY A 168 4.23 5.53 -8.43
C GLY A 168 2.98 4.89 -9.03
N PHE A 169 1.81 5.30 -8.52
CA PHE A 169 0.56 4.67 -8.89
C PHE A 169 0.07 5.11 -10.26
N ASN A 170 0.39 6.35 -10.65
CA ASN A 170 0.11 6.88 -11.97
C ASN A 170 1.44 7.17 -12.68
N PRO A 171 2.04 6.18 -13.37
CA PRO A 171 3.24 6.40 -14.12
C PRO A 171 2.97 7.43 -15.21
N SER A 172 3.73 8.51 -15.21
CA SER A 172 3.73 9.46 -16.32
C SER A 172 4.58 8.89 -17.44
N SER A 173 4.06 8.89 -18.64
CA SER A 173 4.84 8.57 -19.85
C SER A 173 5.04 9.84 -20.70
N ASN A 174 6.05 9.81 -21.56
CA ASN A 174 6.28 10.92 -22.47
C ASN A 174 5.07 11.04 -23.43
N PRO A 175 4.42 12.21 -23.53
CA PRO A 175 3.28 12.41 -24.44
C PRO A 175 3.57 12.04 -25.90
N LYS A 176 4.82 12.10 -26.33
CA LYS A 176 5.24 11.66 -27.67
C LYS A 176 4.96 10.18 -27.96
N ILE A 177 4.75 9.35 -26.92
CA ILE A 177 4.34 7.96 -27.11
C ILE A 177 2.93 7.88 -27.71
N LEU A 178 2.09 8.87 -27.45
CA LEU A 178 0.76 8.97 -28.03
C LEU A 178 0.79 9.27 -29.54
N ASP A 179 1.87 9.87 -30.02
CA ASP A 179 2.08 10.17 -31.44
C ASP A 179 2.62 8.95 -32.22
N TYR A 180 3.08 7.94 -31.49
CA TYR A 180 3.56 6.70 -32.10
C TYR A 180 2.39 5.91 -32.71
N LYS A 181 2.39 5.84 -34.04
CA LYS A 181 1.47 5.00 -34.80
C LYS A 181 2.16 3.69 -35.16
N PRO A 182 1.78 2.56 -34.53
CA PRO A 182 2.29 1.26 -34.96
C PRO A 182 1.99 1.01 -36.44
N PRO A 183 2.87 0.33 -37.20
CA PRO A 183 2.64 0.04 -38.62
C PRO A 183 1.31 -0.67 -38.91
N ILE A 184 0.84 -1.43 -37.92
CA ILE A 184 -0.47 -2.10 -38.02
C ILE A 184 -1.64 -1.12 -38.18
N ILE A 185 -1.51 0.10 -37.64
CA ILE A 185 -2.55 1.14 -37.73
C ILE A 185 -2.69 1.61 -39.21
N GLU A 186 -1.56 1.75 -39.92
CA GLU A 186 -1.57 2.13 -41.35
C GLU A 186 -2.23 1.04 -42.18
N PHE A 187 -1.86 -0.22 -41.96
CA PHE A 187 -2.49 -1.38 -42.57
C PHE A 187 -4.00 -1.43 -42.31
N LEU A 188 -4.43 -1.15 -41.09
CA LEU A 188 -5.86 -1.14 -40.75
C LEU A 188 -6.62 0.05 -41.35
N HIS A 189 -5.95 1.17 -41.61
CA HIS A 189 -6.56 2.33 -42.27
C HIS A 189 -6.72 2.21 -43.77
N GLU A 190 -6.00 1.28 -44.40
CA GLU A 190 -6.16 1.01 -45.86
C GLU A 190 -7.49 0.33 -46.20
N ASP A 191 -8.12 -0.28 -45.19
CA ASP A 191 -9.43 -0.92 -45.37
C ASP A 191 -10.55 0.00 -44.88
N GLU A 192 -11.31 0.57 -45.81
CA GLU A 192 -12.43 1.50 -45.49
C GLU A 192 -13.71 0.73 -45.03
N SER A 193 -13.69 -0.58 -44.99
CA SER A 193 -14.83 -1.40 -44.57
C SER A 193 -15.04 -1.36 -43.04
N HIS A 194 -16.28 -1.61 -42.60
CA HIS A 194 -16.59 -1.76 -41.18
C HIS A 194 -16.20 -3.15 -40.70
N TRP A 195 -15.08 -3.26 -40.00
CA TRP A 195 -14.56 -4.53 -39.51
C TRP A 195 -14.22 -4.44 -38.01
N ARG A 196 -14.12 -5.62 -37.40
CA ARG A 196 -13.60 -5.81 -36.06
C ARG A 196 -12.36 -6.67 -36.17
N PHE A 197 -11.31 -6.29 -35.48
CA PHE A 197 -10.12 -7.11 -35.36
C PHE A 197 -10.01 -7.72 -33.97
N THR A 198 -9.37 -8.88 -33.92
CA THR A 198 -8.95 -9.48 -32.63
C THR A 198 -7.46 -9.77 -32.72
N THR A 199 -6.76 -9.54 -31.65
CA THR A 199 -5.36 -9.92 -31.56
C THR A 199 -5.26 -11.38 -31.18
N TYR A 200 -4.51 -12.14 -31.96
CA TYR A 200 -4.15 -13.50 -31.58
C TYR A 200 -2.94 -13.47 -30.67
N ASP A 201 -3.11 -13.93 -29.44
CA ASP A 201 -2.03 -14.08 -28.47
C ASP A 201 -1.66 -15.57 -28.40
N PRO A 202 -0.51 -15.99 -28.96
CA PRO A 202 -0.10 -17.38 -28.89
C PRO A 202 0.08 -17.79 -27.43
N SER A 203 -0.36 -18.98 -27.07
CA SER A 203 -0.26 -19.53 -25.73
C SER A 203 1.20 -19.46 -25.22
N GLY A 204 1.43 -18.71 -24.14
CA GLY A 204 2.76 -18.45 -23.59
C GLY A 204 3.33 -17.05 -23.84
N SER A 205 2.64 -16.21 -24.60
CA SER A 205 2.96 -14.78 -24.70
C SER A 205 2.73 -14.12 -23.33
N LYS A 206 3.69 -13.28 -22.91
CA LYS A 206 3.58 -12.50 -21.69
C LYS A 206 2.89 -11.13 -21.90
N THR A 207 2.15 -11.00 -23.00
CA THR A 207 1.38 -9.80 -23.25
C THR A 207 0.29 -9.67 -22.18
N LEU A 208 0.21 -8.51 -21.57
CA LEU A 208 -0.82 -8.16 -20.61
C LEU A 208 -2.18 -8.29 -21.31
N ASN A 209 -2.94 -9.31 -20.99
CA ASN A 209 -4.36 -9.34 -21.31
C ASN A 209 -5.00 -8.14 -20.61
N ALA A 210 -5.27 -7.09 -21.35
CA ALA A 210 -6.14 -6.02 -20.92
C ALA A 210 -7.58 -6.56 -20.98
N ASN A 211 -7.99 -7.24 -19.90
CA ASN A 211 -9.38 -7.57 -19.62
C ASN A 211 -9.95 -6.56 -18.64
#